data_f6abb6c6e0c2bed84cc5943eeca62780
#
_entry.id   f6abb6c6e0c2bed84cc5943eeca62780
#
_cell.length_a   1.000
_cell.length_b   1.000
_cell.length_c   1.000
_cell.angle_alpha   90.00
_cell.angle_beta   90.00
_cell.angle_gamma   90.00
#
_symmetry.space_group_name_H-M   'P 1'
#
loop_
_entity.id
_entity.type
_entity.pdbx_description
1 polymer ?
#
loop_
_entity_poly.entity_id
_entity_poly.type
_entity_poly.pdbx_seq_one_letter_code
_entity_poly.pdbx_strand_id
1 'polypeptide(L)'
;MSERIIYTSVFGGYDNVVEQSSDGWDLKCFSEETHMPIYEDNNRNAKKFKVLPHRYLKDYEYSVFIDGNMSVVGNLDELVDKYLKDSNVAFFSHNNNYLDARNCPYQEAQTILDLGAKNMKLTPERGMLNYKDDPYLIQKQMTKYSMVGFPKDNGLITGMVILRRHNEKDCIETMEDWWTEIKYGSKRDQLSFNYCAWKNNLKFNYMDGDSRDNEYFNRSTGAHIGKK
;
A
#
# COMPACT_ATOMS: atom_id res chain seq x y z
N MET A 1 0.79 26.66 -8.39
CA MET A 1 0.29 25.40 -7.81
C MET A 1 1.51 24.51 -7.63
N SER A 2 1.58 23.79 -6.54
CA SER A 2 2.68 22.86 -6.31
C SER A 2 2.61 21.72 -7.34
N GLU A 3 3.78 21.24 -7.80
CA GLU A 3 3.86 20.04 -8.65
C GLU A 3 3.89 18.74 -7.80
N ARG A 4 3.73 18.87 -6.47
CA ARG A 4 4.00 17.85 -5.46
C ARG A 4 2.84 17.74 -4.50
N ILE A 5 2.43 16.50 -4.17
CA ILE A 5 1.31 16.25 -3.28
C ILE A 5 1.56 15.10 -2.33
N ILE A 6 1.25 15.30 -1.04
CA ILE A 6 1.06 14.24 -0.05
C ILE A 6 -0.43 13.91 -0.03
N TYR A 7 -0.76 12.63 -0.09
CA TYR A 7 -2.16 12.25 0.05
C TYR A 7 -2.33 10.97 0.87
N THR A 8 -3.51 10.88 1.46
CA THR A 8 -3.96 9.71 2.19
C THR A 8 -5.37 9.33 1.74
N SER A 9 -5.81 8.15 2.12
CA SER A 9 -7.16 7.67 1.80
C SER A 9 -7.71 6.85 2.98
N VAL A 10 -8.77 7.36 3.61
CA VAL A 10 -9.40 6.77 4.79
C VAL A 10 -10.91 6.68 4.58
N PHE A 11 -11.43 5.46 4.60
CA PHE A 11 -12.86 5.15 4.46
C PHE A 11 -13.30 4.23 5.61
N GLY A 12 -14.54 4.43 6.08
CA GLY A 12 -15.11 3.65 7.18
C GLY A 12 -14.56 4.00 8.56
N GLY A 13 -13.96 5.18 8.72
CA GLY A 13 -13.39 5.62 9.99
C GLY A 13 -12.28 4.70 10.50
N TYR A 14 -11.50 4.10 9.59
CA TYR A 14 -10.50 3.08 9.92
C TYR A 14 -9.29 3.66 10.68
N ASP A 15 -8.83 4.85 10.28
CA ASP A 15 -7.71 5.55 10.90
C ASP A 15 -8.12 6.98 11.29
N ASN A 16 -7.50 7.51 12.34
CA ASN A 16 -7.47 8.95 12.57
C ASN A 16 -6.38 9.54 11.67
N VAL A 17 -6.79 10.40 10.75
CA VAL A 17 -5.84 11.09 9.87
C VAL A 17 -4.96 12.01 10.69
N VAL A 18 -3.65 11.79 10.63
CA VAL A 18 -2.67 12.67 11.26
C VAL A 18 -2.53 13.91 10.40
N GLU A 19 -2.60 15.08 11.03
CA GLU A 19 -2.34 16.35 10.34
C GLU A 19 -0.91 16.38 9.81
N GLN A 20 -0.77 16.73 8.54
CA GLN A 20 0.51 16.79 7.86
C GLN A 20 0.94 18.24 7.64
N SER A 21 2.25 18.47 7.65
CA SER A 21 2.84 19.69 7.14
C SER A 21 4.13 19.35 6.40
N SER A 22 4.27 19.86 5.19
CA SER A 22 5.52 19.76 4.43
C SER A 22 5.62 20.95 3.50
N ASP A 23 6.70 21.70 3.60
CA ASP A 23 6.90 22.90 2.81
C ASP A 23 6.92 22.58 1.31
N GLY A 24 6.11 23.29 0.54
CA GLY A 24 6.05 23.13 -0.91
C GLY A 24 5.26 21.92 -1.42
N TRP A 25 4.64 21.13 -0.54
CA TRP A 25 3.79 20.00 -0.90
C TRP A 25 2.32 20.30 -0.56
N ASP A 26 1.42 20.11 -1.53
CA ASP A 26 0.00 20.16 -1.28
C ASP A 26 -0.46 18.94 -0.48
N LEU A 27 -1.60 19.05 0.21
CA LEU A 27 -2.13 17.98 1.06
C LEU A 27 -3.54 17.58 0.60
N LYS A 28 -3.84 16.29 0.54
CA LYS A 28 -5.17 15.79 0.21
C LYS A 28 -5.54 14.53 0.98
N CYS A 29 -6.76 14.52 1.54
CA CYS A 29 -7.38 13.31 2.10
C CYS A 29 -8.57 12.89 1.23
N PHE A 30 -8.58 11.64 0.80
CA PHE A 30 -9.73 10.99 0.18
C PHE A 30 -10.54 10.25 1.25
N SER A 31 -11.80 10.60 1.40
CA SER A 31 -12.70 10.02 2.41
C SER A 31 -14.15 10.01 1.91
N GLU A 32 -15.07 9.46 2.70
CA GLU A 32 -16.51 9.52 2.43
C GLU A 32 -17.03 10.94 2.31
N GLU A 33 -16.41 11.90 2.98
CA GLU A 33 -16.80 13.32 2.93
C GLU A 33 -16.45 13.95 1.57
N THR A 34 -15.40 13.45 0.92
CA THR A 34 -14.91 14.00 -0.35
C THR A 34 -15.29 13.15 -1.56
N HIS A 35 -15.54 11.85 -1.37
CA HIS A 35 -15.83 10.91 -2.45
C HIS A 35 -16.82 9.83 -2.01
N MET A 36 -17.84 9.61 -2.82
CA MET A 36 -18.81 8.54 -2.59
C MET A 36 -18.16 7.16 -2.62
N PRO A 37 -18.36 6.31 -1.60
CA PRO A 37 -17.95 4.91 -1.63
C PRO A 37 -18.61 4.15 -2.79
N ILE A 38 -17.85 3.32 -3.50
CA ILE A 38 -18.33 2.53 -4.64
C ILE A 38 -18.48 1.06 -4.27
N TYR A 39 -17.64 0.60 -3.33
CA TYR A 39 -17.59 -0.78 -2.85
C TYR A 39 -18.18 -0.86 -1.45
N GLU A 40 -18.85 -1.96 -1.13
CA GLU A 40 -19.27 -2.27 0.24
C GLU A 40 -18.07 -2.39 1.19
N ASP A 41 -16.94 -2.86 0.68
CA ASP A 41 -15.68 -2.96 1.42
C ASP A 41 -14.93 -1.64 1.39
N ASN A 42 -14.96 -0.91 2.52
CA ASN A 42 -14.26 0.36 2.70
C ASN A 42 -12.74 0.27 2.47
N ASN A 43 -12.15 -0.90 2.68
CA ASN A 43 -10.74 -1.13 2.37
C ASN A 43 -10.47 -1.01 0.87
N ARG A 44 -11.37 -1.53 0.01
CA ARG A 44 -11.26 -1.35 -1.44
C ARG A 44 -11.54 0.09 -1.86
N ASN A 45 -12.46 0.80 -1.20
CA ASN A 45 -12.67 2.23 -1.46
C ASN A 45 -11.38 3.03 -1.21
N ALA A 46 -10.74 2.84 -0.05
CA ALA A 46 -9.48 3.49 0.27
C ALA A 46 -8.37 3.13 -0.72
N LYS A 47 -8.19 1.84 -1.02
CA LYS A 47 -7.11 1.38 -1.90
C LYS A 47 -7.25 1.83 -3.35
N LYS A 48 -8.45 2.09 -3.82
CA LYS A 48 -8.67 2.68 -5.14
C LYS A 48 -7.93 4.02 -5.30
N PHE A 49 -8.06 4.92 -4.32
CA PHE A 49 -7.37 6.21 -4.34
C PHE A 49 -5.87 6.05 -4.08
N LYS A 50 -5.49 5.16 -3.17
CA LYS A 50 -4.09 4.81 -2.90
C LYS A 50 -3.33 4.39 -4.15
N VAL A 51 -3.94 3.52 -4.95
CA VAL A 51 -3.27 2.84 -6.07
C VAL A 51 -3.36 3.64 -7.36
N LEU A 52 -4.44 4.42 -7.57
CA LEU A 52 -4.73 5.11 -8.84
C LEU A 52 -4.62 6.64 -8.78
N PRO A 53 -3.52 7.24 -8.25
CA PRO A 53 -3.40 8.70 -8.17
C PRO A 53 -3.47 9.39 -9.54
N HIS A 54 -2.96 8.78 -10.60
CA HIS A 54 -3.03 9.31 -11.97
C HIS A 54 -4.46 9.60 -12.46
N ARG A 55 -5.47 9.01 -11.84
CA ARG A 55 -6.90 9.29 -12.15
C ARG A 55 -7.43 10.53 -11.44
N TYR A 56 -6.83 10.93 -10.30
CA TYR A 56 -7.39 11.93 -9.38
C TYR A 56 -6.48 13.11 -9.09
N LEU A 57 -5.18 12.98 -9.40
CA LEU A 57 -4.12 13.94 -9.06
C LEU A 57 -3.28 14.30 -10.31
N LYS A 58 -3.94 14.44 -11.46
CA LYS A 58 -3.29 14.60 -12.77
C LYS A 58 -2.38 15.83 -12.89
N ASP A 59 -2.67 16.85 -12.10
CA ASP A 59 -1.95 18.14 -12.16
C ASP A 59 -0.64 18.12 -11.36
N TYR A 60 -0.33 17.02 -10.68
CA TYR A 60 0.89 16.86 -9.88
C TYR A 60 1.88 15.92 -10.57
N GLU A 61 3.15 16.29 -10.58
CA GLU A 61 4.24 15.46 -11.10
C GLU A 61 4.61 14.36 -10.10
N TYR A 62 4.74 14.75 -8.82
CA TYR A 62 5.13 13.84 -7.74
C TYR A 62 4.00 13.62 -6.75
N SER A 63 3.86 12.39 -6.29
CA SER A 63 2.95 12.07 -5.19
C SER A 63 3.59 11.17 -4.15
N VAL A 64 3.32 11.47 -2.89
CA VAL A 64 3.61 10.59 -1.75
C VAL A 64 2.28 10.17 -1.15
N PHE A 65 1.96 8.87 -1.26
CA PHE A 65 0.89 8.28 -0.46
C PHE A 65 1.43 7.90 0.90
N ILE A 66 0.65 8.19 1.94
CA ILE A 66 0.90 7.71 3.30
C ILE A 66 -0.39 7.13 3.88
N ASP A 67 -0.29 6.06 4.68
CA ASP A 67 -1.44 5.57 5.46
C ASP A 67 -1.88 6.64 6.47
N GLY A 68 -3.17 6.69 6.83
CA GLY A 68 -3.74 7.77 7.65
C GLY A 68 -3.10 7.96 9.03
N ASN A 69 -2.42 6.94 9.55
CA ASN A 69 -1.71 6.98 10.83
C ASN A 69 -0.20 7.25 10.70
N MET A 70 0.25 7.73 9.54
CA MET A 70 1.64 8.10 9.30
C MET A 70 1.82 9.61 9.32
N SER A 71 2.98 10.06 9.80
CA SER A 71 3.42 11.46 9.77
C SER A 71 4.67 11.61 8.90
N VAL A 72 4.73 12.69 8.14
CA VAL A 72 5.97 13.14 7.49
C VAL A 72 6.78 13.91 8.53
N VAL A 73 8.06 13.56 8.70
CA VAL A 73 8.98 14.19 9.66
C VAL A 73 10.26 14.70 9.00
N GLY A 74 10.55 14.26 7.78
CA GLY A 74 11.75 14.63 7.04
C GLY A 74 11.47 15.40 5.75
N ASN A 75 12.54 15.70 5.01
CA ASN A 75 12.48 16.43 3.75
C ASN A 75 12.11 15.48 2.58
N LEU A 76 10.92 15.65 2.01
CA LEU A 76 10.45 14.81 0.91
C LEU A 76 11.13 15.09 -0.42
N ASP A 77 11.73 16.28 -0.62
CA ASP A 77 12.46 16.59 -1.84
C ASP A 77 13.74 15.78 -1.93
N GLU A 78 14.43 15.59 -0.81
CA GLU A 78 15.60 14.70 -0.73
C GLU A 78 15.18 13.24 -1.04
N LEU A 79 13.99 12.83 -0.60
CA LEU A 79 13.45 11.51 -0.89
C LEU A 79 13.22 11.32 -2.39
N VAL A 80 12.63 12.32 -3.06
CA VAL A 80 12.42 12.33 -4.53
C VAL A 80 13.75 12.22 -5.25
N ASP A 81 14.71 13.08 -4.91
CA ASP A 81 16.03 13.13 -5.55
C ASP A 81 16.81 11.82 -5.39
N LYS A 82 16.66 11.17 -4.24
CA LYS A 82 17.38 9.93 -3.93
C LYS A 82 16.75 8.71 -4.62
N TYR A 83 15.42 8.58 -4.60
CA TYR A 83 14.76 7.33 -4.97
C TYR A 83 14.00 7.37 -6.30
N LEU A 84 13.72 8.54 -6.89
CA LEU A 84 13.11 8.65 -8.21
C LEU A 84 14.08 9.12 -9.31
N LYS A 85 15.39 9.04 -9.06
CA LYS A 85 16.39 9.44 -10.06
C LYS A 85 16.37 8.55 -11.30
N ASP A 86 16.17 7.25 -11.11
CA ASP A 86 16.28 6.24 -12.17
C ASP A 86 15.06 5.29 -12.20
N SER A 87 14.01 5.62 -11.48
CA SER A 87 12.72 4.93 -11.47
C SER A 87 11.58 5.89 -11.22
N ASN A 88 10.35 5.49 -11.55
CA ASN A 88 9.15 6.30 -11.35
C ASN A 88 8.37 5.92 -10.09
N VAL A 89 8.84 4.90 -9.36
CA VAL A 89 8.15 4.39 -8.16
C VAL A 89 9.16 3.95 -7.11
N ALA A 90 8.90 4.27 -5.84
CA ALA A 90 9.66 3.74 -4.72
C ALA A 90 8.75 3.35 -3.54
N PHE A 91 9.17 2.29 -2.84
CA PHE A 91 8.52 1.73 -1.66
C PHE A 91 9.55 1.40 -0.59
N PHE A 92 9.11 1.22 0.66
CA PHE A 92 9.92 0.51 1.64
C PHE A 92 9.83 -1.00 1.42
N SER A 93 10.95 -1.69 1.67
CA SER A 93 10.98 -3.15 1.64
C SER A 93 10.41 -3.72 2.94
N HIS A 94 9.52 -4.71 2.82
CA HIS A 94 9.04 -5.44 3.99
C HIS A 94 10.16 -6.26 4.67
N ASN A 95 11.22 -6.58 3.93
CA ASN A 95 12.39 -7.26 4.47
C ASN A 95 13.18 -6.40 5.46
N ASN A 96 12.98 -5.09 5.45
CA ASN A 96 13.60 -4.15 6.41
C ASN A 96 12.78 -3.96 7.69
N ASN A 97 11.63 -4.61 7.83
CA ASN A 97 10.84 -4.55 9.05
C ASN A 97 11.54 -5.27 10.20
N TYR A 98 11.73 -4.59 11.33
CA TYR A 98 12.47 -5.14 12.47
C TYR A 98 11.82 -6.35 13.13
N LEU A 99 10.49 -6.43 13.13
CA LEU A 99 9.74 -7.44 13.89
C LEU A 99 9.22 -8.61 13.03
N ASP A 100 9.03 -8.38 11.75
CA ASP A 100 8.24 -9.27 10.90
C ASP A 100 8.73 -9.26 9.44
N ALA A 101 10.04 -9.27 9.23
CA ALA A 101 10.67 -9.24 7.92
C ALA A 101 10.20 -10.39 7.02
N ARG A 102 9.80 -10.06 5.78
CA ARG A 102 9.45 -10.99 4.71
C ARG A 102 9.88 -10.44 3.36
N ASN A 103 10.23 -11.32 2.46
CA ASN A 103 10.75 -10.95 1.13
C ASN A 103 9.95 -11.57 -0.02
N CYS A 104 8.73 -12.04 0.23
CA CYS A 104 7.98 -12.78 -0.76
C CYS A 104 6.47 -12.66 -0.52
N PRO A 105 5.64 -12.35 -1.55
CA PRO A 105 4.19 -12.39 -1.43
C PRO A 105 3.64 -13.74 -0.98
N TYR A 106 4.28 -14.85 -1.37
CA TYR A 106 3.88 -16.20 -0.93
C TYR A 106 4.08 -16.39 0.58
N GLN A 107 5.19 -15.89 1.14
CA GLN A 107 5.44 -15.92 2.59
C GLN A 107 4.43 -15.05 3.34
N GLU A 108 4.14 -13.84 2.83
CA GLU A 108 3.12 -12.96 3.42
C GLU A 108 1.75 -13.62 3.40
N ALA A 109 1.35 -14.21 2.28
CA ALA A 109 0.09 -14.92 2.14
C ALA A 109 -0.02 -16.06 3.17
N GLN A 110 1.02 -16.91 3.28
CA GLN A 110 1.04 -18.01 4.25
C GLN A 110 0.94 -17.49 5.68
N THR A 111 1.69 -16.43 6.03
CA THR A 111 1.65 -15.82 7.35
C THR A 111 0.24 -15.31 7.72
N ILE A 112 -0.46 -14.67 6.76
CA ILE A 112 -1.85 -14.20 6.97
C ILE A 112 -2.80 -15.36 7.19
N LEU A 113 -2.66 -16.43 6.42
CA LEU A 113 -3.50 -17.63 6.53
C LEU A 113 -3.27 -18.36 7.87
N ASP A 114 -2.01 -18.54 8.27
CA ASP A 114 -1.65 -19.19 9.53
C ASP A 114 -2.15 -18.39 10.75
N LEU A 115 -2.02 -17.05 10.69
CA LEU A 115 -2.53 -16.17 11.74
C LEU A 115 -4.06 -16.26 11.83
N GLY A 116 -4.76 -16.26 10.70
CA GLY A 116 -6.22 -16.42 10.65
C GLY A 116 -6.67 -17.76 11.22
N ALA A 117 -6.00 -18.83 10.84
CA ALA A 117 -6.26 -20.18 11.36
C ALA A 117 -5.99 -20.29 12.88
N LYS A 118 -4.92 -19.65 13.37
CA LYS A 118 -4.63 -19.55 14.80
C LYS A 118 -5.75 -18.80 15.55
N ASN A 119 -6.13 -17.63 15.04
CA ASN A 119 -7.20 -16.84 15.64
C ASN A 119 -8.55 -17.57 15.62
N MET A 120 -8.85 -18.34 14.56
CA MET A 120 -10.05 -19.16 14.47
C MET A 120 -10.12 -20.20 15.62
N LYS A 121 -8.99 -20.75 16.05
CA LYS A 121 -8.93 -21.66 17.20
C LYS A 121 -9.13 -20.95 18.54
N LEU A 122 -8.69 -19.68 18.63
CA LEU A 122 -8.78 -18.88 19.87
C LEU A 122 -10.15 -18.22 20.06
N THR A 123 -10.76 -17.79 18.97
CA THR A 123 -12.02 -17.02 18.93
C THR A 123 -12.94 -17.54 17.82
N PRO A 124 -13.41 -18.81 17.89
CA PRO A 124 -14.19 -19.43 16.81
C PRO A 124 -15.52 -18.70 16.53
N GLU A 125 -16.07 -18.02 17.53
CA GLU A 125 -17.31 -17.25 17.43
C GLU A 125 -17.20 -16.06 16.44
N ARG A 126 -15.99 -15.59 16.15
CA ARG A 126 -15.75 -14.53 15.17
C ARG A 126 -15.80 -15.02 13.72
N GLY A 127 -15.78 -16.33 13.50
CA GLY A 127 -15.84 -16.91 12.15
C GLY A 127 -14.79 -16.31 11.21
N MET A 128 -15.20 -15.93 10.01
CA MET A 128 -14.29 -15.36 8.98
C MET A 128 -13.64 -14.02 9.36
N LEU A 129 -14.16 -13.30 10.37
CA LEU A 129 -13.54 -12.09 10.90
C LEU A 129 -12.16 -12.33 11.57
N ASN A 130 -11.80 -13.58 11.81
CA ASN A 130 -10.47 -13.96 12.24
C ASN A 130 -9.39 -13.79 11.18
N TYR A 131 -9.78 -13.75 9.91
CA TYR A 131 -8.86 -13.55 8.80
C TYR A 131 -8.80 -12.07 8.40
N LYS A 132 -7.61 -11.62 8.00
CA LYS A 132 -7.41 -10.25 7.49
C LYS A 132 -8.08 -10.03 6.13
N ASP A 133 -8.32 -11.12 5.39
CA ASP A 133 -9.04 -11.16 4.12
C ASP A 133 -9.52 -12.58 3.84
N ASP A 134 -10.33 -12.77 2.79
CA ASP A 134 -10.84 -14.08 2.39
C ASP A 134 -9.70 -15.05 2.05
N PRO A 135 -9.53 -16.15 2.81
CA PRO A 135 -8.45 -17.10 2.60
C PRO A 135 -8.53 -17.80 1.24
N TYR A 136 -9.72 -18.00 0.69
CA TYR A 136 -9.90 -18.56 -0.64
C TYR A 136 -9.35 -17.62 -1.74
N LEU A 137 -9.64 -16.33 -1.65
CA LEU A 137 -9.10 -15.34 -2.61
C LEU A 137 -7.58 -15.25 -2.52
N ILE A 138 -7.02 -15.27 -1.31
CA ILE A 138 -5.56 -15.28 -1.10
C ILE A 138 -4.93 -16.50 -1.77
N GLN A 139 -5.43 -17.70 -1.49
CA GLN A 139 -4.90 -18.96 -2.05
C GLN A 139 -5.02 -18.98 -3.58
N LYS A 140 -6.18 -18.61 -4.11
CA LYS A 140 -6.43 -18.53 -5.55
C LYS A 140 -5.45 -17.59 -6.25
N GLN A 141 -5.19 -16.42 -5.65
CA GLN A 141 -4.26 -15.43 -6.20
C GLN A 141 -2.82 -15.96 -6.19
N MET A 142 -2.36 -16.56 -5.10
CA MET A 142 -1.02 -17.16 -5.02
C MET A 142 -0.85 -18.34 -6.00
N THR A 143 -1.87 -19.16 -6.16
CA THR A 143 -1.88 -20.23 -7.15
C THR A 143 -1.74 -19.69 -8.58
N LYS A 144 -2.53 -18.66 -8.93
CA LYS A 144 -2.41 -17.96 -10.23
C LYS A 144 -0.98 -17.48 -10.48
N TYR A 145 -0.35 -16.83 -9.49
CA TYR A 145 1.01 -16.30 -9.65
C TYR A 145 2.04 -17.41 -9.86
N SER A 146 1.93 -18.51 -9.12
CA SER A 146 2.78 -19.68 -9.29
C SER A 146 2.62 -20.31 -10.67
N MET A 147 1.40 -20.43 -11.17
CA MET A 147 1.11 -21.04 -12.49
C MET A 147 1.67 -20.23 -13.66
N VAL A 148 1.76 -18.90 -13.54
CA VAL A 148 2.37 -18.04 -14.57
C VAL A 148 3.88 -17.84 -14.38
N GLY A 149 4.50 -18.54 -13.40
CA GLY A 149 5.93 -18.53 -13.19
C GLY A 149 6.47 -17.33 -12.41
N PHE A 150 5.62 -16.59 -11.67
CA PHE A 150 6.13 -15.54 -10.79
C PHE A 150 7.07 -16.12 -9.74
N PRO A 151 8.35 -15.65 -9.69
CA PRO A 151 9.36 -16.28 -8.85
C PRO A 151 9.10 -16.06 -7.35
N LYS A 152 9.56 -17.00 -6.54
CA LYS A 152 9.68 -16.83 -5.09
C LYS A 152 10.80 -15.84 -4.79
N ASP A 153 10.73 -15.22 -3.61
CA ASP A 153 11.75 -14.30 -3.09
C ASP A 153 12.03 -13.08 -4.01
N ASN A 154 11.02 -12.68 -4.76
CA ASN A 154 11.08 -11.53 -5.68
C ASN A 154 10.70 -10.20 -5.00
N GLY A 155 11.06 -10.05 -3.73
CA GLY A 155 10.76 -8.89 -2.92
C GLY A 155 9.32 -8.83 -2.41
N LEU A 156 9.11 -7.98 -1.41
CA LEU A 156 7.81 -7.63 -0.86
C LEU A 156 7.84 -6.18 -0.42
N ILE A 157 6.90 -5.37 -0.90
CA ILE A 157 6.76 -3.98 -0.48
C ILE A 157 6.03 -3.87 0.86
N THR A 158 6.24 -2.74 1.57
CA THR A 158 5.25 -2.23 2.52
C THR A 158 4.40 -1.18 1.82
N GLY A 159 3.08 -1.29 1.97
CA GLY A 159 2.17 -0.33 1.32
C GLY A 159 1.95 0.96 2.11
N MET A 160 2.60 1.18 3.25
CA MET A 160 2.32 2.32 4.13
C MET A 160 2.74 3.66 3.54
N VAL A 161 3.80 3.66 2.74
CA VAL A 161 4.31 4.84 2.02
C VAL A 161 4.59 4.44 0.57
N ILE A 162 4.19 5.29 -0.37
CA ILE A 162 4.44 5.10 -1.80
C ILE A 162 4.85 6.43 -2.42
N LEU A 163 6.06 6.49 -2.96
CA LEU A 163 6.60 7.65 -3.67
C LEU A 163 6.52 7.41 -5.18
N ARG A 164 6.00 8.37 -5.98
CA ARG A 164 5.77 8.17 -7.42
C ARG A 164 5.86 9.44 -8.27
N ARG A 165 6.34 9.26 -9.52
CA ARG A 165 5.91 10.04 -10.70
C ARG A 165 4.70 9.32 -11.29
N HIS A 166 3.53 9.57 -10.74
CA HIS A 166 2.36 8.73 -10.96
C HIS A 166 1.70 8.91 -12.34
N ASN A 167 2.09 9.93 -13.11
CA ASN A 167 1.61 10.15 -14.47
C ASN A 167 2.50 9.51 -15.55
N GLU A 168 3.61 8.88 -15.17
CA GLU A 168 4.46 8.16 -16.09
C GLU A 168 3.81 6.87 -16.58
N LYS A 169 4.01 6.55 -17.86
CA LYS A 169 3.31 5.45 -18.54
C LYS A 169 3.49 4.09 -17.85
N ASP A 170 4.72 3.74 -17.53
CA ASP A 170 5.08 2.48 -16.85
C ASP A 170 4.47 2.38 -15.46
N CYS A 171 4.43 3.50 -14.74
CA CYS A 171 3.74 3.60 -13.45
C CYS A 171 2.23 3.38 -13.63
N ILE A 172 1.59 4.10 -14.56
CA ILE A 172 0.15 3.98 -14.81
C ILE A 172 -0.23 2.53 -15.14
N GLU A 173 0.44 1.90 -16.10
CA GLU A 173 0.16 0.52 -16.54
C GLU A 173 0.25 -0.46 -15.36
N THR A 174 1.28 -0.33 -14.55
CA THR A 174 1.47 -1.20 -13.38
C THR A 174 0.44 -0.93 -12.28
N MET A 175 0.08 0.33 -12.01
CA MET A 175 -0.92 0.68 -11.01
C MET A 175 -2.33 0.22 -11.42
N GLU A 176 -2.68 0.25 -12.70
CA GLU A 176 -3.96 -0.29 -13.21
C GLU A 176 -4.04 -1.80 -13.06
N ASP A 177 -2.95 -2.52 -13.37
CA ASP A 177 -2.87 -3.95 -13.11
C ASP A 177 -2.94 -4.27 -11.62
N TRP A 178 -2.24 -3.50 -10.78
CA TRP A 178 -2.28 -3.67 -9.33
C TRP A 178 -3.67 -3.45 -8.76
N TRP A 179 -4.37 -2.42 -9.26
CA TRP A 179 -5.77 -2.21 -8.89
C TRP A 179 -6.66 -3.39 -9.31
N THR A 180 -6.44 -3.94 -10.50
CA THR A 180 -7.17 -5.10 -10.99
C THR A 180 -7.00 -6.31 -10.08
N GLU A 181 -5.77 -6.58 -9.61
CA GLU A 181 -5.48 -7.64 -8.66
C GLU A 181 -6.17 -7.42 -7.29
N ILE A 182 -6.19 -6.18 -6.79
CA ILE A 182 -6.88 -5.82 -5.54
C ILE A 182 -8.41 -5.90 -5.69
N LYS A 183 -8.92 -5.46 -6.82
CA LYS A 183 -10.36 -5.40 -7.08
C LYS A 183 -11.00 -6.79 -7.15
N TYR A 184 -10.36 -7.73 -7.81
CA TYR A 184 -10.89 -9.06 -8.10
C TYR A 184 -10.25 -10.19 -7.28
N GLY A 185 -9.13 -9.93 -6.64
CA GLY A 185 -8.42 -10.85 -5.77
C GLY A 185 -8.47 -10.43 -4.30
N SER A 186 -7.40 -10.74 -3.59
CA SER A 186 -7.23 -10.27 -2.21
C SER A 186 -7.12 -8.75 -2.15
N LYS A 187 -7.81 -8.14 -1.20
CA LYS A 187 -7.69 -6.72 -0.90
C LYS A 187 -6.36 -6.34 -0.23
N ARG A 188 -5.52 -7.32 0.07
CA ARG A 188 -4.17 -7.10 0.61
C ARG A 188 -3.23 -6.66 -0.51
N ASP A 189 -3.01 -5.34 -0.61
CA ASP A 189 -2.20 -4.70 -1.64
C ASP A 189 -0.77 -5.24 -1.73
N GLN A 190 -0.14 -5.55 -0.60
CA GLN A 190 1.20 -6.14 -0.54
C GLN A 190 1.32 -7.49 -1.28
N LEU A 191 0.23 -8.27 -1.37
CA LEU A 191 0.27 -9.57 -2.04
C LEU A 191 0.42 -9.48 -3.56
N SER A 192 0.09 -8.33 -4.17
CA SER A 192 -0.03 -8.22 -5.62
C SER A 192 0.93 -7.24 -6.29
N PHE A 193 1.47 -6.23 -5.58
CA PHE A 193 2.33 -5.24 -6.23
C PHE A 193 3.56 -5.84 -6.90
N ASN A 194 4.34 -6.65 -6.18
CA ASN A 194 5.57 -7.22 -6.75
C ASN A 194 5.31 -8.13 -7.96
N TYR A 195 4.16 -8.83 -7.98
CA TYR A 195 3.70 -9.56 -9.15
C TYR A 195 3.41 -8.63 -10.33
N CYS A 196 2.68 -7.52 -10.11
CA CYS A 196 2.35 -6.56 -11.16
C CYS A 196 3.61 -5.87 -11.71
N ALA A 197 4.54 -5.51 -10.83
CA ALA A 197 5.83 -4.94 -11.23
C ALA A 197 6.64 -5.92 -12.08
N TRP A 198 6.72 -7.20 -11.69
CA TRP A 198 7.37 -8.25 -12.47
C TRP A 198 6.69 -8.47 -13.83
N LYS A 199 5.36 -8.55 -13.86
CA LYS A 199 4.57 -8.74 -15.08
C LYS A 199 4.80 -7.63 -16.10
N ASN A 200 4.87 -6.38 -15.64
CA ASN A 200 5.00 -5.18 -16.49
C ASN A 200 6.47 -4.74 -16.67
N ASN A 201 7.45 -5.48 -16.14
CA ASN A 201 8.85 -5.09 -16.12
C ASN A 201 9.08 -3.69 -15.53
N LEU A 202 8.27 -3.28 -14.53
CA LEU A 202 8.44 -2.00 -13.87
C LEU A 202 9.73 -2.00 -13.04
N LYS A 203 10.62 -1.06 -13.33
CA LYS A 203 11.75 -0.75 -12.46
C LYS A 203 11.26 0.14 -11.31
N PHE A 204 11.49 -0.27 -10.08
CA PHE A 204 11.18 0.52 -8.89
C PHE A 204 12.30 0.39 -7.86
N ASN A 205 12.40 1.36 -6.96
CA ASN A 205 13.41 1.38 -5.91
C ASN A 205 12.83 1.00 -4.55
N TYR A 206 13.65 0.39 -3.71
CA TYR A 206 13.37 0.25 -2.28
C TYR A 206 14.03 1.40 -1.52
N MET A 207 13.24 2.07 -0.69
CA MET A 207 13.70 3.04 0.28
C MET A 207 14.34 2.34 1.49
N ASP A 208 15.37 2.97 2.06
CA ASP A 208 16.09 2.45 3.22
C ASP A 208 15.26 2.54 4.51
N GLY A 209 15.50 1.62 5.44
CA GLY A 209 14.89 1.60 6.77
C GLY A 209 13.54 0.91 6.87
N ASP A 210 12.95 0.95 8.07
CA ASP A 210 11.61 0.46 8.36
C ASP A 210 10.59 1.55 8.02
N SER A 211 9.55 1.22 7.27
CA SER A 211 8.50 2.18 6.87
C SER A 211 7.78 2.85 8.05
N ARG A 212 7.85 2.25 9.24
CA ARG A 212 7.12 2.71 10.44
C ARG A 212 7.87 3.77 11.24
N ASP A 213 9.20 3.80 11.13
CA ASP A 213 10.06 4.73 11.86
C ASP A 213 11.39 4.89 11.13
N ASN A 214 11.61 6.05 10.53
CA ASN A 214 12.81 6.41 9.78
C ASN A 214 12.98 7.94 9.72
N GLU A 215 14.01 8.42 9.03
CA GLU A 215 14.31 9.85 8.94
C GLU A 215 13.25 10.71 8.24
N TYR A 216 12.34 10.09 7.44
CA TYR A 216 11.30 10.80 6.68
C TYR A 216 9.89 10.60 7.21
N PHE A 217 9.64 9.46 7.85
CA PHE A 217 8.29 9.07 8.28
C PHE A 217 8.28 8.47 9.67
N ASN A 218 7.21 8.75 10.41
CA ASN A 218 6.94 8.13 11.70
C ASN A 218 5.49 7.66 11.76
N ARG A 219 5.28 6.47 12.32
CA ARG A 219 3.96 5.93 12.56
C ARG A 219 3.47 6.39 13.92
N SER A 220 2.35 7.12 13.97
CA SER A 220 1.72 7.45 15.24
C SER A 220 1.24 6.18 15.95
N THR A 221 1.55 6.05 17.24
CA THR A 221 1.19 4.91 18.09
C THR A 221 -0.28 4.89 18.50
N GLY A 222 -1.09 5.83 18.01
CA GLY A 222 -2.53 5.85 18.17
C GLY A 222 -3.15 4.63 17.49
N ALA A 223 -3.79 3.76 18.26
CA ALA A 223 -4.41 2.53 17.80
C ALA A 223 -5.32 2.78 16.59
N HIS A 224 -5.32 1.83 15.63
CA HIS A 224 -6.42 1.69 14.68
C HIS A 224 -7.75 1.71 15.46
N ILE A 225 -8.49 2.79 15.38
CA ILE A 225 -9.85 2.85 15.91
C ILE A 225 -10.75 2.18 14.88
N GLY A 226 -10.48 0.91 14.62
CA GLY A 226 -11.37 0.09 13.86
C GLY A 226 -12.70 0.03 14.61
N LYS A 227 -13.71 0.75 14.17
CA LYS A 227 -15.07 0.42 14.53
C LYS A 227 -15.30 -1.01 14.07
N LYS A 228 -15.48 -1.88 15.05
CA LYS A 228 -15.94 -3.27 14.88
C LYS A 228 -17.32 -3.29 14.23
#